data_73b8c960e7157feed930adcf54a21e86
#
_entry.id   73b8c960e7157feed930adcf54a21e86
#
_cell.length_a   1.000
_cell.length_b   1.000
_cell.length_c   1.000
_cell.angle_alpha   90.00
_cell.angle_beta   90.00
_cell.angle_gamma   90.00
#
_symmetry.space_group_name_H-M   'P 1'
#
loop_
_entity.id
_entity.type
_entity.pdbx_description
1 polymer ?
#
loop_
_entity_poly.entity_id
_entity_poly.type
_entity_poly.pdbx_seq_one_letter_code
_entity_poly.pdbx_strand_id
1 'polypeptide(L)'
;MLKNTQELTNKLNQNQNKYDVYYAMRYQKPGIQKALDLIKQSNPSELIILPLFPHYASATSGSVFEEVTKRLSREWVIPSFKFIAQYYDHPSFIDAWAQAAKNFNISEYDKVIFSYHGLPNSQVDKVYQDNQCDGKNCEHEINED
;
A
#
# COMPACT_ATOMS: atom_id res chain seq x y z
N MET A 1 -11.77 -0.34 8.52
CA MET A 1 -10.93 -0.03 7.34
C MET A 1 -11.46 1.17 6.55
N LEU A 2 -12.67 1.15 5.99
CA LEU A 2 -13.23 2.26 5.19
C LEU A 2 -13.19 3.62 5.92
N LYS A 3 -13.65 3.70 7.17
CA LYS A 3 -13.63 4.93 7.98
C LYS A 3 -12.22 5.52 8.08
N ASN A 4 -11.23 4.71 8.40
CA ASN A 4 -9.84 5.17 8.54
C ASN A 4 -9.26 5.67 7.20
N THR A 5 -9.57 5.00 6.09
CA THR A 5 -9.16 5.44 4.76
C THR A 5 -9.77 6.80 4.40
N GLN A 6 -11.04 6.98 4.71
CA GLN A 6 -11.76 8.25 4.48
C GLN A 6 -11.19 9.38 5.34
N GLU A 7 -10.95 9.13 6.62
CA GLU A 7 -10.32 10.10 7.53
C GLU A 7 -8.92 10.51 7.07
N LEU A 8 -8.11 9.54 6.62
CA LEU A 8 -6.79 9.81 6.06
C LEU A 8 -6.89 10.70 4.82
N THR A 9 -7.79 10.37 3.89
CA THR A 9 -8.01 11.18 2.68
C THR A 9 -8.42 12.61 3.01
N ASN A 10 -9.34 12.79 3.96
CA ASN A 10 -9.78 14.10 4.41
C ASN A 10 -8.62 14.91 5.02
N LYS A 11 -7.81 14.28 5.87
CA LYS A 11 -6.63 14.92 6.47
C LYS A 11 -5.61 15.32 5.42
N LEU A 12 -5.37 14.47 4.42
CA LEU A 12 -4.44 14.79 3.32
C LEU A 12 -4.94 15.98 2.52
N ASN A 13 -6.22 16.03 2.14
CA ASN A 13 -6.79 17.16 1.41
C ASN A 13 -6.83 18.47 2.22
N GLN A 14 -6.90 18.39 3.56
CA GLN A 14 -6.86 19.56 4.43
C GLN A 14 -5.45 20.12 4.67
N ASN A 15 -4.44 19.24 4.71
CA ASN A 15 -3.08 19.62 5.12
C ASN A 15 -2.12 19.88 3.95
N GLN A 16 -2.56 19.71 2.72
CA GLN A 16 -1.78 20.01 1.53
C GLN A 16 -2.71 20.43 0.38
N ASN A 17 -2.19 21.21 -0.56
CA ASN A 17 -2.91 21.71 -1.73
C ASN A 17 -2.22 21.34 -3.05
N LYS A 18 -1.23 20.46 -3.00
CA LYS A 18 -0.47 20.04 -4.18
C LYS A 18 -1.20 18.97 -4.98
N TYR A 19 -2.00 18.14 -4.31
CA TYR A 19 -2.68 17.00 -4.89
C TYR A 19 -4.15 16.97 -4.50
N ASP A 20 -5.01 16.57 -5.43
CA ASP A 20 -6.37 16.18 -5.12
C ASP A 20 -6.38 14.70 -4.75
N VAL A 21 -6.71 14.38 -3.50
CA VAL A 21 -6.65 13.02 -2.98
C VAL A 21 -8.03 12.39 -2.98
N TYR A 22 -8.12 11.23 -3.63
CA TYR A 22 -9.33 10.40 -3.68
C TYR A 22 -9.03 9.04 -3.06
N TYR A 23 -10.06 8.39 -2.51
CA TYR A 23 -9.91 7.03 -2.02
C TYR A 23 -10.81 6.06 -2.78
N ALA A 24 -10.36 4.83 -2.86
CA ALA A 24 -11.11 3.71 -3.40
C ALA A 24 -10.84 2.44 -2.60
N MET A 25 -11.79 1.54 -2.63
CA MET A 25 -11.67 0.23 -2.00
C MET A 25 -11.58 -0.85 -3.09
N ARG A 26 -10.68 -1.84 -2.88
CA ARG A 26 -10.53 -2.93 -3.85
C ARG A 26 -11.77 -3.84 -3.90
N TYR A 27 -12.38 -4.12 -2.75
CA TYR A 27 -13.48 -5.07 -2.60
C TYR A 27 -14.75 -4.47 -1.98
N GLN A 28 -14.76 -3.18 -1.68
CA GLN A 28 -15.89 -2.48 -1.07
C GLN A 28 -16.24 -1.22 -1.86
N LYS A 29 -17.25 -0.50 -1.42
CA LYS A 29 -17.61 0.81 -1.99
C LYS A 29 -16.94 1.95 -1.18
N PRO A 30 -16.52 3.07 -1.84
CA PRO A 30 -16.50 3.28 -3.29
C PRO A 30 -15.42 2.43 -3.95
N GLY A 31 -15.75 1.80 -5.08
CA GLY A 31 -14.82 0.99 -5.85
C GLY A 31 -13.87 1.86 -6.70
N ILE A 32 -12.81 1.25 -7.21
CA ILE A 32 -11.75 1.89 -8.01
C ILE A 32 -12.34 2.64 -9.22
N GLN A 33 -13.32 2.06 -9.94
CA GLN A 33 -13.93 2.72 -11.08
C GLN A 33 -14.53 4.09 -10.71
N LYS A 34 -15.28 4.14 -9.61
CA LYS A 34 -15.92 5.40 -9.18
C LYS A 34 -14.88 6.48 -8.87
N ALA A 35 -13.76 6.13 -8.26
CA ALA A 35 -12.69 7.08 -8.00
C ALA A 35 -12.05 7.57 -9.31
N LEU A 36 -11.78 6.67 -10.25
CA LEU A 36 -11.24 7.02 -11.56
C LEU A 36 -12.19 7.94 -12.35
N ASP A 37 -13.49 7.70 -12.29
CA ASP A 37 -14.48 8.55 -12.94
C ASP A 37 -14.50 9.98 -12.37
N LEU A 38 -14.33 10.13 -11.06
CA LEU A 38 -14.20 11.43 -10.41
C LEU A 38 -12.87 12.13 -10.78
N ILE A 39 -11.76 11.40 -10.75
CA ILE A 39 -10.44 11.91 -11.10
C ILE A 39 -10.42 12.39 -12.56
N LYS A 40 -11.07 11.65 -13.47
CA LYS A 40 -11.16 12.01 -14.88
C LYS A 40 -11.81 13.39 -15.10
N GLN A 41 -12.78 13.78 -14.26
CA GLN A 41 -13.45 15.09 -14.36
C GLN A 41 -12.50 16.26 -14.09
N SER A 42 -11.44 16.04 -13.31
CA SER A 42 -10.41 17.06 -13.04
C SER A 42 -9.29 17.13 -14.08
N ASN A 43 -9.29 16.21 -15.07
CA ASN A 43 -8.30 16.12 -16.14
C ASN A 43 -6.85 16.23 -15.63
N PRO A 44 -6.39 15.34 -14.74
CA PRO A 44 -5.09 15.44 -14.11
C PRO A 44 -3.96 15.20 -15.11
N SER A 45 -2.84 15.88 -14.94
CA SER A 45 -1.61 15.64 -15.69
C SER A 45 -0.91 14.34 -15.29
N GLU A 46 -1.03 13.95 -14.03
CA GLU A 46 -0.44 12.75 -13.46
C GLU A 46 -1.38 12.11 -12.45
N LEU A 47 -1.40 10.78 -12.41
CA LEU A 47 -2.12 9.97 -11.45
C LEU A 47 -1.13 9.20 -10.57
N ILE A 48 -1.17 9.42 -9.25
CA ILE A 48 -0.38 8.65 -8.29
C ILE A 48 -1.28 7.65 -7.60
N ILE A 49 -0.92 6.37 -7.65
CA ILE A 49 -1.67 5.27 -7.05
C ILE A 49 -0.86 4.76 -5.86
N LEU A 50 -1.44 4.91 -4.66
CA LEU A 50 -0.84 4.47 -3.40
C LEU A 50 -1.75 3.42 -2.74
N PRO A 51 -1.49 2.11 -2.92
CA PRO A 51 -2.15 1.09 -2.11
C PRO A 51 -1.74 1.23 -0.65
N LEU A 52 -2.71 1.13 0.28
CA LEU A 52 -2.43 1.22 1.71
C LEU A 52 -1.95 -0.14 2.28
N PHE A 53 -1.06 -0.78 1.55
CA PHE A 53 -0.33 -1.98 1.94
C PHE A 53 1.16 -1.65 1.91
N PRO A 54 1.82 -1.58 3.09
CA PRO A 54 3.24 -1.19 3.13
C PRO A 54 4.15 -2.15 2.37
N HIS A 55 3.88 -3.45 2.47
CA HIS A 55 4.61 -4.50 1.77
C HIS A 55 3.90 -4.89 0.48
N TYR A 56 4.67 -5.20 -0.55
CA TYR A 56 4.13 -5.77 -1.76
C TYR A 56 3.69 -7.22 -1.53
N ALA A 57 2.54 -7.57 -2.08
CA ALA A 57 2.13 -8.93 -2.32
C ALA A 57 1.20 -8.96 -3.55
N SER A 58 1.21 -10.06 -4.30
CA SER A 58 0.34 -10.21 -5.48
C SER A 58 -1.15 -10.08 -5.11
N ALA A 59 -1.54 -10.59 -3.94
CA ALA A 59 -2.91 -10.51 -3.44
C ALA A 59 -3.31 -9.12 -2.91
N THR A 60 -2.36 -8.23 -2.62
CA THR A 60 -2.59 -6.88 -2.09
C THR A 60 -2.27 -5.80 -3.13
N SER A 61 -1.06 -5.24 -3.10
CA SER A 61 -0.64 -4.20 -4.05
C SER A 61 -0.75 -4.66 -5.50
N GLY A 62 -0.37 -5.91 -5.82
CA GLY A 62 -0.50 -6.49 -7.14
C GLY A 62 -1.93 -6.54 -7.64
N SER A 63 -2.88 -6.94 -6.78
CA SER A 63 -4.31 -6.96 -7.10
C SER A 63 -4.88 -5.55 -7.36
N VAL A 64 -4.41 -4.53 -6.63
CA VAL A 64 -4.79 -3.13 -6.89
C VAL A 64 -4.23 -2.66 -8.23
N PHE A 65 -2.96 -2.97 -8.51
CA PHE A 65 -2.32 -2.63 -9.78
C PHE A 65 -3.08 -3.24 -10.98
N GLU A 66 -3.37 -4.54 -10.92
CA GLU A 66 -4.15 -5.23 -11.94
C GLU A 66 -5.49 -4.54 -12.20
N GLU A 67 -6.24 -4.25 -11.16
CA GLU A 67 -7.58 -3.66 -11.30
C GLU A 67 -7.52 -2.24 -11.86
N VAL A 68 -6.56 -1.43 -11.41
CA VAL A 68 -6.40 -0.06 -11.92
C VAL A 68 -5.99 -0.08 -13.39
N THR A 69 -4.97 -0.85 -13.76
CA THR A 69 -4.47 -0.93 -15.14
C THR A 69 -5.51 -1.50 -16.09
N LYS A 70 -6.28 -2.51 -15.66
CA LYS A 70 -7.40 -3.07 -16.42
C LYS A 70 -8.48 -2.02 -16.73
N ARG A 71 -8.72 -1.07 -15.82
CA ARG A 71 -9.68 0.01 -16.04
C ARG A 71 -9.11 1.11 -16.91
N LEU A 72 -7.88 1.54 -16.64
CA LEU A 72 -7.20 2.56 -17.42
C LEU A 72 -7.01 2.13 -18.89
N SER A 73 -6.74 0.85 -19.16
CA SER A 73 -6.57 0.34 -20.53
C SER A 73 -7.82 0.44 -21.41
N ARG A 74 -8.98 0.73 -20.81
CA ARG A 74 -10.24 0.94 -21.53
C ARG A 74 -10.49 2.41 -21.87
N GLU A 75 -9.65 3.31 -21.37
CA GLU A 75 -9.78 4.74 -21.62
C GLU A 75 -9.07 5.13 -22.91
N TRP A 76 -9.65 6.06 -23.66
CA TRP A 76 -9.04 6.60 -24.90
C TRP A 76 -7.76 7.40 -24.63
N VAL A 77 -7.69 8.05 -23.46
CA VAL A 77 -6.54 8.81 -23.02
C VAL A 77 -6.19 8.37 -21.61
N ILE A 78 -4.99 7.86 -21.45
CA ILE A 78 -4.46 7.43 -20.15
C ILE A 78 -3.50 8.53 -19.69
N PRO A 79 -3.74 9.16 -18.52
CA PRO A 79 -2.78 10.10 -17.94
C PRO A 79 -1.47 9.38 -17.59
N SER A 80 -0.38 10.11 -17.51
CA SER A 80 0.82 9.57 -16.87
C SER A 80 0.47 9.06 -15.49
N PHE A 81 0.91 7.84 -15.13
CA PHE A 81 0.63 7.34 -13.78
C PHE A 81 1.86 6.72 -13.13
N LYS A 82 1.92 6.89 -11.82
CA LYS A 82 2.93 6.31 -10.95
C LYS A 82 2.27 5.39 -9.94
N PHE A 83 2.78 4.18 -9.81
CA PHE A 83 2.32 3.20 -8.84
C PHE A 83 3.37 3.02 -7.75
N ILE A 84 2.97 3.22 -6.48
CA ILE A 84 3.84 2.99 -5.31
C ILE A 84 3.57 1.58 -4.82
N ALA A 85 4.44 0.66 -5.19
CA ALA A 85 4.24 -0.77 -4.93
C ALA A 85 4.41 -1.12 -3.44
N GLN A 86 5.37 -0.46 -2.77
CA GLN A 86 5.71 -0.71 -1.37
C GLN A 86 6.37 0.54 -0.74
N TYR A 87 6.32 0.62 0.59
CA TYR A 87 6.91 1.72 1.39
C TYR A 87 7.20 1.30 2.82
N TYR A 88 7.37 0.00 3.07
CA TYR A 88 7.58 -0.56 4.41
C TYR A 88 8.86 -0.03 5.09
N ASP A 89 9.88 0.29 4.31
CA ASP A 89 11.20 0.80 4.74
C ASP A 89 11.29 2.34 4.70
N HIS A 90 10.22 3.03 4.31
CA HIS A 90 10.25 4.49 4.24
C HIS A 90 10.42 5.09 5.64
N PRO A 91 11.42 5.97 5.88
CA PRO A 91 11.71 6.51 7.21
C PRO A 91 10.49 7.09 7.92
N SER A 92 9.67 7.88 7.23
CA SER A 92 8.45 8.46 7.81
C SER A 92 7.41 7.41 8.21
N PHE A 93 7.38 6.26 7.55
CA PHE A 93 6.49 5.15 7.92
C PHE A 93 6.98 4.49 9.21
N ILE A 94 8.29 4.23 9.31
CA ILE A 94 8.91 3.70 10.53
C ILE A 94 8.73 4.67 11.70
N ASP A 95 8.97 5.98 11.48
CA ASP A 95 8.77 7.01 12.50
C ASP A 95 7.32 7.07 12.99
N ALA A 96 6.35 6.92 12.10
CA ALA A 96 4.93 6.90 12.48
C ALA A 96 4.61 5.73 13.43
N TRP A 97 5.18 4.54 13.19
CA TRP A 97 5.06 3.39 14.08
C TRP A 97 5.74 3.63 15.42
N ALA A 98 6.97 4.16 15.40
CA ALA A 98 7.70 4.49 16.62
C ALA A 98 6.96 5.54 17.47
N GLN A 99 6.35 6.55 16.84
CA GLN A 99 5.53 7.54 17.54
C GLN A 99 4.25 6.92 18.12
N ALA A 100 3.58 6.05 17.39
CA ALA A 100 2.40 5.35 17.90
C ALA A 100 2.74 4.48 19.12
N ALA A 101 3.90 3.82 19.10
CA ALA A 101 4.38 3.01 20.22
C ALA A 101 4.64 3.84 21.50
N LYS A 102 5.00 5.14 21.39
CA LYS A 102 5.20 6.03 22.55
C LYS A 102 3.93 6.27 23.38
N ASN A 103 2.76 6.00 22.82
CA ASN A 103 1.50 6.06 23.58
C ASN A 103 1.35 4.92 24.59
N PHE A 104 2.24 3.94 24.57
CA PHE A 104 2.28 2.81 25.47
C PHE A 104 3.57 2.86 26.30
N ASN A 105 3.47 2.60 27.59
CA ASN A 105 4.66 2.45 28.42
C ASN A 105 5.24 1.04 28.24
N ILE A 106 6.10 0.87 27.21
CA ILE A 106 6.65 -0.42 26.83
C ILE A 106 7.39 -1.10 27.98
N SER A 107 7.96 -0.31 28.93
CA SER A 107 8.68 -0.84 30.07
C SER A 107 7.79 -1.57 31.09
N GLU A 108 6.48 -1.43 31.00
CA GLU A 108 5.50 -2.15 31.84
C GLU A 108 5.16 -3.55 31.33
N TYR A 109 5.67 -3.92 30.14
CA TYR A 109 5.39 -5.21 29.52
C TYR A 109 6.63 -6.10 29.50
N ASP A 110 6.46 -7.37 29.79
CA ASP A 110 7.56 -8.36 29.75
C ASP A 110 8.03 -8.64 28.31
N LYS A 111 7.14 -8.50 27.33
CA LYS A 111 7.43 -8.78 25.90
C LYS A 111 6.60 -7.88 24.99
N VAL A 112 7.21 -7.52 23.85
CA VAL A 112 6.54 -6.88 22.71
C VAL A 112 6.46 -7.91 21.59
N ILE A 113 5.27 -8.12 21.06
CA ILE A 113 5.03 -9.07 19.97
C ILE A 113 4.67 -8.29 18.71
N PHE A 114 5.45 -8.48 17.65
CA PHE A 114 5.12 -8.02 16.31
C PHE A 114 4.31 -9.13 15.61
N SER A 115 3.05 -8.82 15.28
CA SER A 115 2.16 -9.77 14.62
C SER A 115 1.98 -9.39 13.16
N TYR A 116 2.36 -10.26 12.25
CA TYR A 116 2.26 -10.08 10.81
C TYR A 116 1.29 -11.08 10.19
N HIS A 117 0.71 -10.68 9.07
CA HIS A 117 -0.04 -11.60 8.22
C HIS A 117 0.97 -12.40 7.38
N GLY A 118 0.98 -13.72 7.54
CA GLY A 118 1.84 -14.60 6.75
C GLY A 118 1.45 -14.63 5.27
N LEU A 119 2.44 -14.70 4.40
CA LEU A 119 2.26 -14.92 2.97
C LEU A 119 2.64 -16.36 2.61
N PRO A 120 2.00 -16.98 1.60
CA PRO A 120 2.47 -18.22 1.04
C PRO A 120 3.90 -18.09 0.50
N ASN A 121 4.78 -19.08 0.76
CA ASN A 121 6.17 -19.08 0.28
C ASN A 121 6.27 -18.76 -1.22
N SER A 122 5.39 -19.34 -2.04
CA SER A 122 5.34 -19.07 -3.48
C SER A 122 5.08 -17.60 -3.86
N GLN A 123 4.61 -16.76 -2.93
CA GLN A 123 4.44 -15.33 -3.14
C GLN A 123 5.67 -14.54 -2.68
N VAL A 124 6.38 -15.04 -1.66
CA VAL A 124 7.64 -14.46 -1.18
C VAL A 124 8.73 -14.70 -2.21
N ASP A 125 8.90 -15.92 -2.69
CA ASP A 125 9.92 -16.31 -3.67
C ASP A 125 9.90 -15.48 -4.97
N LYS A 126 8.74 -14.98 -5.35
CA LYS A 126 8.60 -14.16 -6.57
C LYS A 126 9.01 -12.70 -6.39
N VAL A 127 9.23 -12.25 -5.18
CA VAL A 127 9.66 -10.88 -4.87
C VAL A 127 11.18 -10.77 -4.93
N TYR A 128 11.89 -11.84 -4.59
CA TYR A 128 13.35 -11.90 -4.64
C TYR A 128 13.83 -12.43 -6.00
N GLN A 129 14.73 -11.69 -6.63
CA GLN A 129 15.26 -12.02 -7.97
C GLN A 129 16.45 -12.97 -7.94
N ASP A 130 16.91 -13.37 -6.75
CA ASP A 130 18.11 -14.18 -6.56
C ASP A 130 17.92 -15.67 -6.89
N ASN A 131 16.69 -16.13 -7.06
CA ASN A 131 16.33 -17.54 -7.29
C ASN A 131 16.91 -18.52 -6.24
N GLN A 132 17.28 -18.02 -5.05
CA GLN A 132 17.89 -18.83 -4.00
C GLN A 132 16.86 -19.49 -3.08
N CYS A 133 15.60 -19.07 -3.13
CA CYS A 133 14.56 -19.70 -2.36
C CYS A 133 14.07 -20.98 -3.04
N ASP A 134 14.53 -22.13 -2.57
CA ASP A 134 14.10 -23.46 -3.03
C ASP A 134 12.76 -23.91 -2.41
N GLY A 135 12.05 -22.99 -1.75
CA GLY A 135 10.77 -23.24 -1.07
C GLY A 135 10.90 -24.03 0.24
N LYS A 136 12.13 -24.29 0.71
CA LYS A 136 12.36 -25.10 1.91
C LYS A 136 12.99 -24.35 3.08
N ASN A 137 13.69 -23.24 2.84
CA ASN A 137 14.42 -22.50 3.87
C ASN A 137 14.45 -21.00 3.60
N CYS A 138 13.33 -20.30 3.79
CA CYS A 138 13.33 -18.84 3.80
C CYS A 138 13.86 -18.24 5.12
N GLU A 139 14.37 -19.07 6.05
CA GLU A 139 14.85 -18.62 7.38
C GLU A 139 16.14 -17.80 7.29
N HIS A 140 16.97 -17.99 6.28
CA HIS A 140 18.20 -17.21 6.13
C HIS A 140 17.97 -15.82 5.51
N GLU A 141 16.90 -15.62 4.76
CA GLU A 141 16.54 -14.29 4.24
C GLU A 141 15.95 -13.36 5.32
N ILE A 142 15.51 -13.93 6.44
CA ILE A 142 14.96 -13.19 7.58
C ILE A 142 16.07 -12.75 8.57
N ASN A 143 17.26 -13.37 8.49
CA ASN A 143 18.34 -13.17 9.46
C ASN A 143 19.51 -12.31 8.95
N GLU A 144 19.45 -11.74 7.76
CA GLU A 144 20.52 -10.92 7.18
C GLU A 144 20.31 -9.40 7.27
N ASP A 145 19.24 -8.94 7.97
CA ASP A 145 18.98 -7.51 8.23
C ASP A 145 19.17 -7.13 9.70
#